data_a7ee2ebf0f569c171a4c796045fb508b
#
_entry.id   a7ee2ebf0f569c171a4c796045fb508b
#
_cell.length_a   1.000
_cell.length_b   1.000
_cell.length_c   1.000
_cell.angle_alpha   90.00
_cell.angle_beta   90.00
_cell.angle_gamma   90.00
#
_symmetry.space_group_name_H-M   'P 1'
#
loop_
_entity.id
_entity.type
_entity.pdbx_description
1 polymer ?
#
loop_
_entity_poly.entity_id
_entity_poly.type
_entity_poly.pdbx_seq_one_letter_code
_entity_poly.pdbx_strand_id
1 'polypeptide(L)'
;AILALSIDLIWGYCGILSLGHGAFFALGGYAMGMYLMRQIGSRGVYGNPVLPDFMVFLNYKALPWYWHGFDMFWFAALMVLLVPGLLAFCFGWLAFRSRVTGVYLSIITQAMTYALLLAFFRNDFGFGGNNGLTDFKDILGFNVQAQGTRAALFVLSCLALALAFLICRAIVTSKLGKVLIAIRDAE
;
A
#
# COMPACT_ATOMS: atom_id res chain seq x y z
N ALA A 1 4.58 5.30 11.49
CA ALA A 1 5.88 5.99 11.44
C ALA A 1 6.36 6.17 9.97
N ILE A 2 6.47 5.11 9.14
CA ILE A 2 6.93 5.22 7.73
C ILE A 2 6.04 6.16 6.91
N LEU A 3 4.71 6.05 7.04
CA LEU A 3 3.75 6.95 6.39
C LEU A 3 3.96 8.42 6.80
N ALA A 4 4.18 8.67 8.10
CA ALA A 4 4.44 10.03 8.58
C ALA A 4 5.74 10.59 8.00
N LEU A 5 6.79 9.76 7.91
CA LEU A 5 8.07 10.14 7.32
C LEU A 5 7.92 10.51 5.83
N SER A 6 7.09 9.80 5.07
CA SER A 6 6.85 10.11 3.66
C SER A 6 6.08 11.43 3.48
N ILE A 7 5.13 11.72 4.37
CA ILE A 7 4.39 12.99 4.37
C ILE A 7 5.33 14.15 4.72
N ASP A 8 6.17 13.97 5.74
CA ASP A 8 7.14 14.98 6.16
C ASP A 8 8.15 15.31 5.06
N LEU A 9 8.61 14.31 4.31
CA LEU A 9 9.50 14.50 3.18
C LEU A 9 8.87 15.39 2.10
N ILE A 10 7.61 15.12 1.73
CA ILE A 10 6.96 15.87 0.64
C ILE A 10 6.45 17.22 1.13
N TRP A 11 5.82 17.29 2.28
CA TRP A 11 5.32 18.54 2.80
C TRP A 11 6.44 19.45 3.33
N GLY A 12 7.34 18.89 4.12
CA GLY A 12 8.43 19.66 4.75
C GLY A 12 9.46 20.17 3.76
N TYR A 13 9.85 19.36 2.77
CA TYR A 13 10.94 19.72 1.85
C TYR A 13 10.47 20.18 0.47
N CYS A 14 9.36 19.67 -0.04
CA CYS A 14 8.83 20.08 -1.34
C CYS A 14 7.73 21.15 -1.23
N GLY A 15 7.24 21.45 -0.03
CA GLY A 15 6.11 22.38 0.17
C GLY A 15 4.74 21.84 -0.31
N ILE A 16 4.69 20.61 -0.78
CA ILE A 16 3.51 20.01 -1.40
C ILE A 16 2.71 19.24 -0.36
N LEU A 17 1.52 19.73 -0.02
CA LEU A 17 0.60 18.98 0.84
C LEU A 17 -0.18 17.95 0.00
N SER A 18 0.17 16.67 0.16
CA SER A 18 -0.57 15.56 -0.45
C SER A 18 -1.31 14.77 0.62
N LEU A 19 -2.61 14.61 0.46
CA LEU A 19 -3.49 13.82 1.33
C LEU A 19 -3.71 12.39 0.80
N GLY A 20 -2.97 12.01 -0.25
CA GLY A 20 -3.06 10.72 -0.91
C GLY A 20 -2.20 9.59 -0.35
N HIS A 21 -1.31 9.87 0.61
CA HIS A 21 -0.33 8.89 1.10
C HIS A 21 -0.98 7.63 1.70
N GLY A 22 -2.14 7.77 2.35
CA GLY A 22 -2.89 6.65 2.88
C GLY A 22 -3.36 5.66 1.81
N ALA A 23 -3.71 6.15 0.62
CA ALA A 23 -4.13 5.33 -0.51
C ALA A 23 -2.98 4.44 -1.02
N PHE A 24 -1.79 5.00 -1.19
CA PHE A 24 -0.61 4.23 -1.61
C PHE A 24 -0.22 3.17 -0.57
N PHE A 25 -0.28 3.53 0.70
CA PHE A 25 -0.02 2.59 1.79
C PHE A 25 -1.05 1.46 1.84
N ALA A 26 -2.34 1.78 1.68
CA ALA A 26 -3.42 0.80 1.67
C ALA A 26 -3.28 -0.18 0.49
N LEU A 27 -2.95 0.29 -0.71
CA LEU A 27 -2.72 -0.58 -1.88
C LEU A 27 -1.63 -1.61 -1.63
N GLY A 28 -0.49 -1.21 -1.05
CA GLY A 28 0.56 -2.13 -0.65
C GLY A 28 0.08 -3.13 0.40
N GLY A 29 -0.71 -2.66 1.37
CA GLY A 29 -1.34 -3.51 2.39
C GLY A 29 -2.30 -4.54 1.80
N TYR A 30 -3.12 -4.16 0.81
CA TYR A 30 -4.01 -5.09 0.11
C TYR A 30 -3.25 -6.13 -0.71
N ALA A 31 -2.16 -5.75 -1.37
CA ALA A 31 -1.31 -6.70 -2.10
C ALA A 31 -0.73 -7.76 -1.18
N MET A 32 -0.14 -7.39 -0.05
CA MET A 32 0.35 -8.35 0.94
C MET A 32 -0.79 -9.10 1.65
N GLY A 33 -1.88 -8.41 1.95
CA GLY A 33 -3.06 -9.00 2.58
C GLY A 33 -3.67 -10.12 1.74
N MET A 34 -3.73 -9.95 0.41
CA MET A 34 -4.23 -11.01 -0.48
C MET A 34 -3.32 -12.24 -0.47
N TYR A 35 -1.99 -12.05 -0.43
CA TYR A 35 -1.07 -13.17 -0.23
C TYR A 35 -1.40 -13.93 1.06
N LEU A 36 -1.56 -13.22 2.18
CA LEU A 36 -1.89 -13.83 3.46
C LEU A 36 -3.24 -14.54 3.45
N MET A 37 -4.24 -13.98 2.77
CA MET A 37 -5.54 -14.64 2.57
C MET A 37 -5.42 -15.93 1.76
N ARG A 38 -4.57 -15.95 0.74
CA ARG A 38 -4.31 -17.13 -0.08
C ARG A 38 -3.59 -18.25 0.71
N GLN A 39 -2.76 -17.89 1.71
CA GLN A 39 -2.09 -18.86 2.57
C GLN A 39 -3.03 -19.58 3.55
N ILE A 40 -4.26 -19.09 3.75
CA ILE A 40 -5.26 -19.76 4.58
C ILE A 40 -5.65 -21.11 3.95
N GLY A 41 -5.88 -21.14 2.62
CA GLY A 41 -6.25 -22.34 1.88
C GLY A 41 -7.47 -23.05 2.47
N SER A 42 -7.41 -24.37 2.54
CA SER A 42 -8.51 -25.21 3.09
C SER A 42 -8.73 -25.07 4.60
N ARG A 43 -7.91 -24.30 5.32
CA ARG A 43 -8.07 -24.03 6.77
C ARG A 43 -9.01 -22.87 7.09
N GLY A 44 -9.58 -22.26 6.06
CA GLY A 44 -10.61 -21.24 6.19
C GLY A 44 -11.96 -21.82 6.61
N VAL A 45 -12.91 -20.95 6.94
CA VAL A 45 -14.25 -21.33 7.41
C VAL A 45 -15.01 -22.14 6.34
N TYR A 46 -14.82 -21.80 5.07
CA TYR A 46 -15.48 -22.48 3.94
C TYR A 46 -14.64 -23.59 3.31
N GLY A 47 -13.40 -23.81 3.77
CA GLY A 47 -12.54 -24.91 3.32
C GLY A 47 -12.13 -24.88 1.84
N ASN A 48 -12.25 -23.75 1.16
CA ASN A 48 -11.91 -23.64 -0.26
C ASN A 48 -10.39 -23.42 -0.41
N PRO A 49 -9.66 -24.29 -1.17
CA PRO A 49 -8.22 -24.17 -1.31
C PRO A 49 -7.79 -23.00 -2.22
N VAL A 50 -8.68 -22.50 -3.07
CA VAL A 50 -8.35 -21.50 -4.10
C VAL A 50 -8.93 -20.13 -3.78
N LEU A 51 -10.17 -20.08 -3.33
CA LEU A 51 -10.85 -18.81 -3.05
C LEU A 51 -10.72 -18.43 -1.57
N PRO A 52 -10.30 -17.20 -1.26
CA PRO A 52 -10.39 -16.66 0.09
C PRO A 52 -11.82 -16.71 0.63
N ASP A 53 -11.97 -16.88 1.94
CA ASP A 53 -13.27 -17.04 2.60
C ASP A 53 -14.26 -15.92 2.29
N PHE A 54 -13.81 -14.67 2.25
CA PHE A 54 -14.68 -13.54 1.92
C PHE A 54 -15.22 -13.61 0.48
N MET A 55 -14.45 -14.17 -0.47
CA MET A 55 -14.90 -14.36 -1.85
C MET A 55 -15.94 -15.48 -1.94
N VAL A 56 -15.76 -16.57 -1.18
CA VAL A 56 -16.75 -17.65 -1.09
C VAL A 56 -18.05 -17.11 -0.49
N PHE A 57 -17.97 -16.33 0.57
CA PHE A 57 -19.12 -15.66 1.18
C PHE A 57 -19.88 -14.74 0.20
N LEU A 58 -19.15 -14.05 -0.66
CA LEU A 58 -19.70 -13.17 -1.70
C LEU A 58 -20.12 -13.93 -2.98
N ASN A 59 -20.14 -15.28 -2.96
CA ASN A 59 -20.52 -16.14 -4.08
C ASN A 59 -19.66 -15.96 -5.35
N TYR A 60 -18.37 -15.65 -5.21
CA TYR A 60 -17.43 -15.69 -6.33
C TYR A 60 -17.25 -17.13 -6.81
N LYS A 61 -17.39 -17.34 -8.13
CA LYS A 61 -17.22 -18.67 -8.75
C LYS A 61 -15.76 -18.98 -9.09
N ALA A 62 -14.95 -17.95 -9.31
CA ALA A 62 -13.55 -18.07 -9.66
C ALA A 62 -12.75 -16.88 -9.10
N LEU A 63 -11.45 -17.10 -8.94
CA LEU A 63 -10.54 -16.01 -8.55
C LEU A 63 -10.45 -14.99 -9.69
N PRO A 64 -10.63 -13.68 -9.43
CA PRO A 64 -10.41 -12.63 -10.41
C PRO A 64 -8.99 -12.68 -10.97
N TRP A 65 -8.81 -12.36 -12.26
CA TRP A 65 -7.53 -12.48 -12.97
C TRP A 65 -6.40 -11.65 -12.32
N TYR A 66 -6.72 -10.50 -11.74
CA TYR A 66 -5.75 -9.61 -11.09
C TYR A 66 -5.25 -10.12 -9.73
N TRP A 67 -5.87 -11.17 -9.18
CA TRP A 67 -5.43 -11.84 -7.97
C TRP A 67 -4.64 -13.13 -8.23
N HIS A 68 -4.44 -13.51 -9.50
CA HIS A 68 -3.56 -14.62 -9.82
C HIS A 68 -2.10 -14.26 -9.49
N GLY A 69 -1.33 -15.25 -9.01
CA GLY A 69 0.06 -15.06 -8.61
C GLY A 69 0.28 -14.63 -7.16
N PHE A 70 -0.76 -14.16 -6.46
CA PHE A 70 -0.66 -13.79 -5.04
C PHE A 70 -0.57 -14.98 -4.07
N ASP A 71 -0.42 -16.19 -4.55
CA ASP A 71 0.00 -17.36 -3.80
C ASP A 71 1.52 -17.37 -3.56
N MET A 72 2.30 -16.69 -4.41
CA MET A 72 3.75 -16.60 -4.30
C MET A 72 4.16 -15.34 -3.51
N PHE A 73 4.96 -15.52 -2.44
CA PHE A 73 5.43 -14.42 -1.60
C PHE A 73 6.21 -13.35 -2.38
N TRP A 74 7.14 -13.78 -3.24
CA TRP A 74 7.97 -12.84 -4.00
C TRP A 74 7.18 -12.01 -5.00
N PHE A 75 6.14 -12.60 -5.59
CA PHE A 75 5.22 -11.86 -6.45
C PHE A 75 4.44 -10.82 -5.65
N ALA A 76 3.88 -11.21 -4.51
CA ALA A 76 3.17 -10.28 -3.62
C ALA A 76 4.09 -9.16 -3.12
N ALA A 77 5.31 -9.48 -2.69
CA ALA A 77 6.31 -8.50 -2.26
C ALA A 77 6.67 -7.50 -3.37
N LEU A 78 6.79 -7.97 -4.61
CA LEU A 78 6.99 -7.11 -5.78
C LEU A 78 5.77 -6.19 -6.00
N MET A 79 4.55 -6.72 -5.91
CA MET A 79 3.30 -5.97 -6.10
C MET A 79 3.06 -4.94 -5.00
N VAL A 80 3.54 -5.16 -3.78
CA VAL A 80 3.52 -4.17 -2.69
C VAL A 80 4.21 -2.86 -3.09
N LEU A 81 5.23 -2.94 -3.95
CA LEU A 81 5.95 -1.77 -4.45
C LEU A 81 5.41 -1.28 -5.80
N LEU A 82 5.12 -2.22 -6.72
CA LEU A 82 4.70 -1.88 -8.08
C LEU A 82 3.32 -1.23 -8.15
N VAL A 83 2.33 -1.77 -7.44
CA VAL A 83 0.95 -1.27 -7.55
C VAL A 83 0.83 0.17 -7.02
N PRO A 84 1.25 0.48 -5.79
CA PRO A 84 1.22 1.87 -5.33
C PRO A 84 2.19 2.77 -6.09
N GLY A 85 3.36 2.24 -6.51
CA GLY A 85 4.34 2.98 -7.30
C GLY A 85 3.79 3.38 -8.68
N LEU A 86 3.09 2.49 -9.36
CA LEU A 86 2.45 2.76 -10.64
C LEU A 86 1.34 3.80 -10.49
N LEU A 87 0.49 3.67 -9.45
CA LEU A 87 -0.53 4.67 -9.17
C LEU A 87 0.09 6.04 -8.88
N ALA A 88 1.14 6.08 -8.05
CA ALA A 88 1.83 7.32 -7.71
C ALA A 88 2.47 7.96 -8.95
N PHE A 89 3.07 7.15 -9.82
CA PHE A 89 3.66 7.63 -11.07
C PHE A 89 2.60 8.17 -12.02
N CYS A 90 1.53 7.42 -12.30
CA CYS A 90 0.47 7.84 -13.22
C CYS A 90 -0.25 9.10 -12.70
N PHE A 91 -0.62 9.09 -11.43
CA PHE A 91 -1.30 10.23 -10.81
C PHE A 91 -0.39 11.47 -10.75
N GLY A 92 0.84 11.30 -10.30
CA GLY A 92 1.81 12.39 -10.23
C GLY A 92 2.12 12.96 -11.61
N TRP A 93 2.32 12.09 -12.62
CA TRP A 93 2.56 12.54 -13.98
C TRP A 93 1.40 13.37 -14.54
N LEU A 94 0.15 12.93 -14.33
CA LEU A 94 -1.04 13.67 -14.76
C LEU A 94 -1.16 15.01 -14.01
N ALA A 95 -0.99 15.02 -12.69
CA ALA A 95 -1.12 16.21 -11.87
C ALA A 95 -0.08 17.27 -12.23
N PHE A 96 1.19 16.89 -12.33
CA PHE A 96 2.28 17.83 -12.66
C PHE A 96 2.24 18.27 -14.13
N ARG A 97 1.86 17.38 -15.06
CA ARG A 97 1.64 17.77 -16.46
C ARG A 97 0.52 18.81 -16.60
N SER A 98 -0.51 18.71 -15.78
CA SER A 98 -1.62 19.67 -15.74
C SER A 98 -1.30 20.94 -14.96
N ARG A 99 -0.07 21.09 -14.46
CA ARG A 99 0.39 22.23 -13.65
C ARG A 99 -0.49 22.49 -12.42
N VAL A 100 -1.02 21.42 -11.84
CA VAL A 100 -1.80 21.51 -10.61
C VAL A 100 -0.84 21.66 -9.43
N THR A 101 -0.97 22.76 -8.70
CA THR A 101 -0.09 23.09 -7.56
C THR A 101 -0.90 23.52 -6.33
N GLY A 102 -0.23 23.62 -5.19
CA GLY A 102 -0.80 24.17 -3.96
C GLY A 102 -2.03 23.41 -3.47
N VAL A 103 -3.05 24.14 -3.05
CA VAL A 103 -4.28 23.61 -2.45
C VAL A 103 -5.05 22.68 -3.40
N TYR A 104 -5.03 22.96 -4.70
CA TYR A 104 -5.71 22.11 -5.69
C TYR A 104 -5.13 20.70 -5.74
N LEU A 105 -3.82 20.54 -5.59
CA LEU A 105 -3.19 19.23 -5.54
C LEU A 105 -3.62 18.46 -4.28
N SER A 106 -3.75 19.14 -3.14
CA SER A 106 -4.26 18.53 -1.90
C SER A 106 -5.69 18.02 -2.07
N ILE A 107 -6.56 18.80 -2.70
CA ILE A 107 -7.96 18.41 -2.95
C ILE A 107 -8.03 17.20 -3.90
N ILE A 108 -7.26 17.20 -4.98
CA ILE A 108 -7.27 16.09 -5.96
C ILE A 108 -6.71 14.80 -5.34
N THR A 109 -5.65 14.88 -4.52
CA THR A 109 -5.10 13.71 -3.82
C THR A 109 -6.09 13.16 -2.79
N GLN A 110 -6.85 14.03 -2.11
CA GLN A 110 -7.93 13.62 -1.20
C GLN A 110 -9.08 12.95 -1.97
N ALA A 111 -9.48 13.53 -3.10
CA ALA A 111 -10.53 12.95 -3.96
C ALA A 111 -10.12 11.56 -4.49
N MET A 112 -8.87 11.38 -4.91
CA MET A 112 -8.31 10.08 -5.32
C MET A 112 -8.40 9.07 -4.17
N THR A 113 -8.00 9.47 -2.96
CA THR A 113 -8.06 8.59 -1.78
C THR A 113 -9.49 8.15 -1.49
N TYR A 114 -10.45 9.07 -1.58
CA TYR A 114 -11.86 8.77 -1.34
C TYR A 114 -12.46 7.88 -2.43
N ALA A 115 -12.08 8.09 -3.69
CA ALA A 115 -12.49 7.23 -4.81
C ALA A 115 -11.98 5.78 -4.62
N LEU A 116 -10.72 5.61 -4.20
CA LEU A 116 -10.16 4.29 -3.89
C LEU A 116 -10.84 3.65 -2.68
N LEU A 117 -11.15 4.42 -1.64
CA LEU A 117 -11.90 3.92 -0.49
C LEU A 117 -13.26 3.35 -0.92
N LEU A 118 -14.00 4.09 -1.74
CA LEU A 118 -15.28 3.63 -2.26
C LEU A 118 -15.14 2.39 -3.13
N ALA A 119 -14.08 2.30 -3.95
CA ALA A 119 -13.78 1.11 -4.74
C ALA A 119 -13.49 -0.11 -3.86
N PHE A 120 -12.74 0.06 -2.76
CA PHE A 120 -12.43 -1.03 -1.83
C PHE A 120 -13.65 -1.51 -1.05
N PHE A 121 -14.60 -0.63 -0.76
CA PHE A 121 -15.85 -1.01 -0.11
C PHE A 121 -16.82 -1.75 -1.02
N ARG A 122 -16.63 -1.71 -2.33
CA ARG A 122 -17.47 -2.48 -3.25
C ARG A 122 -17.10 -3.95 -3.23
N ASN A 123 -18.11 -4.79 -2.98
CA ASN A 123 -17.93 -6.25 -2.99
C ASN A 123 -17.57 -6.79 -4.37
N ASP A 124 -18.01 -6.12 -5.45
CA ASP A 124 -17.77 -6.53 -6.84
C ASP A 124 -16.29 -6.52 -7.26
N PHE A 125 -15.46 -5.77 -6.56
CA PHE A 125 -14.03 -5.65 -6.88
C PHE A 125 -13.14 -6.65 -6.14
N GLY A 126 -13.70 -7.55 -5.31
CA GLY A 126 -12.92 -8.58 -4.64
C GLY A 126 -11.84 -8.08 -3.67
N PHE A 127 -12.06 -6.94 -3.01
CA PHE A 127 -11.19 -6.37 -1.97
C PHE A 127 -11.68 -6.66 -0.54
N GLY A 128 -12.71 -7.49 -0.38
CA GLY A 128 -13.27 -7.82 0.93
C GLY A 128 -14.33 -6.84 1.45
N GLY A 129 -14.64 -5.79 0.69
CA GLY A 129 -15.70 -4.84 1.03
C GLY A 129 -15.53 -4.21 2.40
N ASN A 130 -16.63 -4.05 3.13
CA ASN A 130 -16.62 -3.43 4.46
C ASN A 130 -15.89 -4.27 5.53
N ASN A 131 -15.78 -5.59 5.35
CA ASN A 131 -15.09 -6.48 6.29
C ASN A 131 -13.57 -6.50 6.08
N GLY A 132 -13.10 -6.09 4.90
CA GLY A 132 -11.69 -6.12 4.54
C GLY A 132 -11.11 -7.52 4.47
N LEU A 133 -9.79 -7.62 4.59
CA LEU A 133 -9.03 -8.87 4.62
C LEU A 133 -8.69 -9.22 6.07
N THR A 134 -9.14 -10.38 6.54
CA THR A 134 -9.03 -10.77 7.95
C THR A 134 -8.61 -12.23 8.10
N ASP A 135 -8.38 -12.67 9.34
CA ASP A 135 -8.06 -14.05 9.72
C ASP A 135 -6.77 -14.61 9.12
N PHE A 136 -5.73 -13.76 9.03
CA PHE A 136 -4.42 -14.18 8.55
C PHE A 136 -3.82 -15.27 9.46
N LYS A 137 -3.43 -16.40 8.86
CA LYS A 137 -2.89 -17.56 9.60
C LYS A 137 -1.39 -17.68 9.48
N ASP A 138 -0.88 -17.71 8.24
CA ASP A 138 0.55 -17.97 8.02
C ASP A 138 1.18 -16.95 7.07
N ILE A 139 2.48 -16.74 7.28
CA ILE A 139 3.38 -16.04 6.37
C ILE A 139 4.61 -16.92 6.12
N LEU A 140 4.91 -17.23 4.87
CA LEU A 140 6.05 -18.11 4.49
C LEU A 140 6.03 -19.46 5.24
N GLY A 141 4.86 -20.00 5.56
CA GLY A 141 4.71 -21.23 6.33
C GLY A 141 4.85 -21.08 7.86
N PHE A 142 5.12 -19.88 8.35
CA PHE A 142 5.17 -19.60 9.79
C PHE A 142 3.85 -19.02 10.26
N ASN A 143 3.34 -19.52 11.39
CA ASN A 143 2.12 -19.02 11.97
C ASN A 143 2.30 -17.56 12.44
N VAL A 144 1.47 -16.64 11.93
CA VAL A 144 1.51 -15.20 12.25
C VAL A 144 1.29 -14.91 13.73
N GLN A 145 0.54 -15.79 14.44
CA GLN A 145 0.25 -15.62 15.85
C GLN A 145 1.37 -16.14 16.76
N ALA A 146 2.34 -16.90 16.23
CA ALA A 146 3.48 -17.38 17.00
C ALA A 146 4.33 -16.21 17.51
N GLN A 147 4.76 -16.27 18.78
CA GLN A 147 5.53 -15.20 19.41
C GLN A 147 6.83 -14.88 18.64
N GLY A 148 7.54 -15.92 18.15
CA GLY A 148 8.74 -15.73 17.35
C GLY A 148 8.48 -15.00 16.02
N THR A 149 7.40 -15.36 15.31
CA THR A 149 7.01 -14.70 14.06
C THR A 149 6.64 -13.23 14.30
N ARG A 150 5.89 -12.95 15.35
CA ARG A 150 5.52 -11.58 15.74
C ARG A 150 6.75 -10.74 16.08
N ALA A 151 7.70 -11.30 16.84
CA ALA A 151 8.96 -10.63 17.14
C ALA A 151 9.79 -10.35 15.88
N ALA A 152 9.88 -11.32 14.97
CA ALA A 152 10.58 -11.16 13.70
C ALA A 152 9.94 -10.08 12.82
N LEU A 153 8.60 -10.05 12.70
CA LEU A 153 7.87 -9.02 11.96
C LEU A 153 8.05 -7.63 12.57
N PHE A 154 8.09 -7.55 13.90
CA PHE A 154 8.39 -6.29 14.60
C PHE A 154 9.79 -5.80 14.29
N VAL A 155 10.81 -6.65 14.38
CA VAL A 155 12.19 -6.30 14.04
C VAL A 155 12.29 -5.85 12.58
N LEU A 156 11.67 -6.58 11.65
CA LEU A 156 11.63 -6.21 10.24
C LEU A 156 10.98 -4.84 10.00
N SER A 157 9.90 -4.54 10.72
CA SER A 157 9.25 -3.22 10.62
C SER A 157 10.13 -2.10 11.15
N CYS A 158 10.89 -2.33 12.22
CA CYS A 158 11.86 -1.37 12.74
C CYS A 158 13.02 -1.16 11.76
N LEU A 159 13.53 -2.23 11.15
CA LEU A 159 14.58 -2.13 10.12
C LEU A 159 14.08 -1.40 8.87
N ALA A 160 12.85 -1.67 8.43
CA ALA A 160 12.23 -0.95 7.31
C ALA A 160 12.07 0.55 7.62
N LEU A 161 11.68 0.91 8.84
CA LEU A 161 11.61 2.30 9.27
C LEU A 161 12.99 2.97 9.28
N ALA A 162 14.00 2.30 9.81
CA ALA A 162 15.37 2.80 9.82
C ALA A 162 15.90 3.01 8.39
N LEU A 163 15.67 2.05 7.51
CA LEU A 163 16.03 2.15 6.09
C LEU A 163 15.30 3.31 5.41
N ALA A 164 13.99 3.46 5.61
CA ALA A 164 13.22 4.58 5.08
C ALA A 164 13.76 5.92 5.56
N PHE A 165 14.11 6.04 6.85
CA PHE A 165 14.72 7.24 7.41
C PHE A 165 16.08 7.56 6.75
N LEU A 166 16.94 6.55 6.56
CA LEU A 166 18.23 6.74 5.90
C LEU A 166 18.06 7.18 4.44
N ILE A 167 17.10 6.59 3.72
CA ILE A 167 16.79 7.01 2.34
C ILE A 167 16.30 8.46 2.31
N CYS A 168 15.34 8.83 3.16
CA CYS A 168 14.87 10.22 3.26
C CYS A 168 16.00 11.18 3.56
N ARG A 169 16.86 10.84 4.53
CA ARG A 169 18.05 11.65 4.88
C ARG A 169 19.00 11.79 3.69
N ALA A 170 19.28 10.68 2.97
CA ALA A 170 20.14 10.72 1.80
C ALA A 170 19.56 11.61 0.69
N ILE A 171 18.24 11.56 0.45
CA ILE A 171 17.56 12.42 -0.53
C ILE A 171 17.72 13.89 -0.13
N VAL A 172 17.39 14.23 1.12
CA VAL A 172 17.39 15.62 1.61
C VAL A 172 18.80 16.22 1.59
N THR A 173 19.83 15.45 1.94
CA THR A 173 21.22 15.92 1.96
C THR A 173 21.88 15.94 0.59
N SER A 174 21.25 15.33 -0.42
CA SER A 174 21.75 15.28 -1.79
C SER A 174 21.59 16.61 -2.53
N LYS A 175 22.18 16.70 -3.73
CA LYS A 175 21.96 17.83 -4.64
C LYS A 175 20.47 17.99 -5.02
N LEU A 176 19.76 16.87 -5.14
CA LEU A 176 18.33 16.87 -5.43
C LEU A 176 17.53 17.53 -4.31
N GLY A 177 17.84 17.23 -3.05
CA GLY A 177 17.17 17.85 -1.90
C GLY A 177 17.34 19.37 -1.87
N LYS A 178 18.54 19.86 -2.20
CA LYS A 178 18.80 21.30 -2.29
C LYS A 178 17.99 21.97 -3.40
N VAL A 179 17.82 21.29 -4.55
CA VAL A 179 16.99 21.79 -5.67
C VAL A 179 15.52 21.83 -5.27
N LEU A 180 15.02 20.80 -4.58
CA LEU A 180 13.63 20.76 -4.12
C LEU A 180 13.31 21.91 -3.15
N ILE A 181 14.22 22.20 -2.21
CA ILE A 181 14.08 23.33 -1.29
C ILE A 181 14.09 24.66 -2.05
N ALA A 182 14.99 24.81 -3.02
CA ALA A 182 15.06 26.03 -3.83
C ALA A 182 13.79 26.26 -4.66
N ILE A 183 13.17 25.19 -5.19
CA ILE A 183 11.90 25.29 -5.91
C ILE A 183 10.78 25.71 -4.95
N ARG A 184 10.69 25.08 -3.77
CA ARG A 184 9.72 25.43 -2.74
C ARG A 184 9.81 26.91 -2.34
N ASP A 185 11.03 27.40 -2.13
CA ASP A 185 11.26 28.77 -1.65
C ASP A 185 11.09 29.83 -2.77
N ALA A 186 10.97 29.38 -4.04
CA ALA A 186 10.73 30.24 -5.21
C ALA A 186 9.25 30.37 -5.60
N GLU A 187 8.34 29.55 -5.03
CA GLU A 187 6.89 29.65 -5.18
C GLU A 187 6.30 30.64 -4.16
#